data_f0e3e244b913e00a6502e6dcaa68c773
#
_entry.id   f0e3e244b913e00a6502e6dcaa68c773
#
_cell.length_a   1.000
_cell.length_b   1.000
_cell.length_c   1.000
_cell.angle_alpha   90.00
_cell.angle_beta   90.00
_cell.angle_gamma   90.00
#
_symmetry.space_group_name_H-M   'P 1'
#
loop_
_entity.id
_entity.type
_entity.pdbx_description
1 polymer ?
#
loop_
_entity_poly.entity_id
_entity_poly.type
_entity_poly.pdbx_seq_one_letter_code
_entity_poly.pdbx_strand_id
1 'polypeptide(L)'
;MLLCFLSLFMAAAGASANERIYVNREVTTHIVMPENIKMVDISTTKIAGNQCTDNIVRIKPSCGSDSIPEAGYRDNELLGTLTLIGERHIAQYDILYTQSPQMAASIFEVPYSHTQSYINPEVTMPMSEMARYAWAVYGSGRKYNQIVSRAHGMKAVVNNIYAVGDYFFIDYSLQNRTKIAYDIEELRVKLADKKETKATNSQTIELSPVFSLNHVRKFKKSYRNVLVLPKLTFPDEKVLRLEISENQISGRVITLTIEYEDILHADGFDSDILKNAAYYPYYYITYPSQP
;
A
#
# COMPACT_ATOMS: atom_id res chain seq x y z
N MET A 1 -1.97 11.37 -71.36
CA MET A 1 -0.99 11.89 -70.41
C MET A 1 -1.75 12.16 -69.10
N LEU A 2 -1.78 11.19 -68.19
CA LEU A 2 -2.59 11.19 -66.99
C LEU A 2 -1.64 11.43 -65.81
N LEU A 3 -1.66 12.61 -65.19
CA LEU A 3 -0.86 12.94 -63.99
C LEU A 3 -1.57 12.37 -62.75
N CYS A 4 -1.00 11.34 -62.16
CA CYS A 4 -1.35 10.88 -60.82
C CYS A 4 -0.72 11.83 -59.79
N PHE A 5 -1.56 12.62 -59.09
CA PHE A 5 -1.18 13.29 -57.87
C PHE A 5 -1.18 12.32 -56.72
N LEU A 6 0.01 11.92 -56.24
CA LEU A 6 0.21 11.16 -55.04
C LEU A 6 0.23 12.13 -53.85
N SER A 7 -0.90 12.29 -53.16
CA SER A 7 -0.98 13.05 -51.93
C SER A 7 -0.37 12.25 -50.80
N LEU A 8 0.84 12.64 -50.39
CA LEU A 8 1.54 12.09 -49.23
C LEU A 8 0.85 12.64 -47.95
N PHE A 9 -0.03 11.85 -47.36
CA PHE A 9 -0.57 12.14 -46.03
C PHE A 9 0.55 11.87 -45.01
N MET A 10 1.29 12.91 -44.59
CA MET A 10 2.09 12.89 -43.38
C MET A 10 1.14 12.87 -42.20
N ALA A 11 0.93 11.69 -41.61
CA ALA A 11 0.38 11.61 -40.26
C ALA A 11 1.42 12.19 -39.30
N ALA A 12 1.24 13.46 -38.92
CA ALA A 12 1.93 14.02 -37.79
C ALA A 12 1.47 13.23 -36.58
N ALA A 13 2.33 12.36 -36.04
CA ALA A 13 2.17 11.82 -34.72
C ALA A 13 2.19 13.02 -33.77
N GLY A 14 1.01 13.50 -33.38
CA GLY A 14 0.88 14.55 -32.39
C GLY A 14 1.51 14.05 -31.10
N ALA A 15 2.62 14.64 -30.70
CA ALA A 15 3.12 14.49 -29.35
C ALA A 15 1.98 14.95 -28.43
N SER A 16 1.41 14.04 -27.63
CA SER A 16 0.43 14.39 -26.62
C SER A 16 1.12 15.35 -25.66
N ALA A 17 0.62 16.58 -25.60
CA ALA A 17 1.12 17.55 -24.61
C ALA A 17 0.82 16.98 -23.21
N ASN A 18 1.80 17.04 -22.31
CA ASN A 18 1.57 16.64 -20.91
C ASN A 18 0.48 17.53 -20.30
N GLU A 19 -0.29 16.95 -19.39
CA GLU A 19 -1.21 17.69 -18.53
C GLU A 19 -0.43 18.67 -17.63
N ARG A 20 -1.07 19.75 -17.20
CA ARG A 20 -0.42 20.86 -16.51
C ARG A 20 -0.84 20.98 -15.07
N ILE A 21 0.13 21.21 -14.18
CA ILE A 21 -0.11 21.55 -12.78
C ILE A 21 0.51 22.92 -12.50
N TYR A 22 -0.30 23.84 -11.98
CA TYR A 22 0.16 25.17 -11.59
C TYR A 22 0.60 25.17 -10.13
N VAL A 23 1.80 25.70 -9.88
CA VAL A 23 2.41 25.79 -8.55
C VAL A 23 2.74 27.26 -8.20
N ASN A 24 2.72 27.58 -6.91
CA ASN A 24 3.02 28.90 -6.38
C ASN A 24 3.92 28.80 -5.15
N ARG A 25 4.66 29.86 -4.84
CA ARG A 25 5.56 29.89 -3.68
C ARG A 25 4.84 29.88 -2.34
N GLU A 26 3.62 30.37 -2.27
CA GLU A 26 2.82 30.45 -1.04
C GLU A 26 2.02 29.16 -0.80
N VAL A 27 1.75 28.39 -1.86
CA VAL A 27 0.92 27.18 -1.83
C VAL A 27 1.78 25.95 -2.04
N THR A 28 1.71 24.99 -1.11
CA THR A 28 2.27 23.64 -1.31
C THR A 28 1.24 22.80 -2.04
N THR A 29 1.61 22.24 -3.19
CA THR A 29 0.75 21.34 -3.97
C THR A 29 0.98 19.91 -3.56
N HIS A 30 -0.08 19.21 -3.11
CA HIS A 30 -0.08 17.79 -2.81
C HIS A 30 -0.73 17.05 -3.99
N ILE A 31 0.01 16.14 -4.57
CA ILE A 31 -0.42 15.35 -5.72
C ILE A 31 -0.72 13.94 -5.22
N VAL A 32 -1.97 13.50 -5.39
CA VAL A 32 -2.48 12.23 -4.90
C VAL A 32 -2.63 11.26 -6.06
N MET A 33 -1.83 10.20 -6.09
CA MET A 33 -1.97 9.11 -7.05
C MET A 33 -3.08 8.14 -6.63
N PRO A 34 -3.78 7.50 -7.58
CA PRO A 34 -4.80 6.48 -7.28
C PRO A 34 -4.22 5.14 -6.81
N GLU A 35 -2.89 5.01 -6.78
CA GLU A 35 -2.15 3.83 -6.33
C GLU A 35 -0.85 4.25 -5.63
N ASN A 36 -0.13 3.31 -5.02
CA ASN A 36 1.14 3.61 -4.38
C ASN A 36 2.20 4.03 -5.41
N ILE A 37 2.92 5.09 -5.08
CA ILE A 37 4.03 5.62 -5.87
C ILE A 37 5.29 4.83 -5.52
N LYS A 38 5.98 4.34 -6.54
CA LYS A 38 7.25 3.60 -6.41
C LYS A 38 8.44 4.49 -6.73
N MET A 39 8.27 5.44 -7.64
CA MET A 39 9.31 6.39 -8.00
C MET A 39 8.72 7.76 -8.33
N VAL A 40 9.43 8.81 -7.92
CA VAL A 40 9.15 10.21 -8.27
C VAL A 40 10.37 10.76 -8.96
N ASP A 41 10.19 11.28 -10.17
CA ASP A 41 11.22 11.98 -10.91
C ASP A 41 10.80 13.43 -11.16
N ILE A 42 11.67 14.37 -10.77
CA ILE A 42 11.51 15.81 -11.00
C ILE A 42 12.66 16.27 -11.87
N SER A 43 12.36 16.64 -13.11
CA SER A 43 13.36 16.94 -14.14
C SER A 43 14.22 18.18 -13.88
N THR A 44 14.00 18.91 -12.79
CA THR A 44 14.59 20.23 -12.55
C THR A 44 14.83 20.51 -11.07
N THR A 45 15.83 21.34 -10.77
CA THR A 45 16.08 21.88 -9.43
C THR A 45 15.19 23.06 -9.05
N LYS A 46 14.42 23.61 -10.01
CA LYS A 46 13.45 24.71 -9.77
C LYS A 46 12.24 24.26 -8.93
N ILE A 47 12.06 22.96 -8.75
CA ILE A 47 10.97 22.37 -7.98
C ILE A 47 11.59 21.55 -6.85
N ALA A 48 11.21 21.87 -5.63
CA ALA A 48 11.48 21.04 -4.47
C ALA A 48 10.26 20.15 -4.19
N GLY A 49 10.50 18.88 -3.91
CA GLY A 49 9.42 17.94 -3.60
C GLY A 49 9.90 16.70 -2.86
N ASN A 50 8.98 16.06 -2.20
CA ASN A 50 9.21 14.73 -1.59
C ASN A 50 7.91 13.93 -1.47
N GLN A 51 8.03 12.64 -1.40
CA GLN A 51 6.93 11.73 -1.11
C GLN A 51 6.58 11.82 0.38
N CYS A 52 5.31 12.13 0.70
CA CYS A 52 4.82 12.30 2.07
C CYS A 52 4.25 11.00 2.63
N THR A 53 3.53 10.27 1.80
CA THR A 53 2.92 8.97 2.09
C THR A 53 3.08 8.07 0.87
N ASP A 54 2.61 6.84 0.95
CA ASP A 54 2.77 5.86 -0.13
C ASP A 54 2.22 6.35 -1.49
N ASN A 55 1.19 7.18 -1.47
CA ASN A 55 0.52 7.66 -2.69
C ASN A 55 0.45 9.18 -2.83
N ILE A 56 1.15 9.96 -1.97
CA ILE A 56 1.12 11.42 -2.02
C ILE A 56 2.53 11.98 -2.15
N VAL A 57 2.71 12.83 -3.15
CA VAL A 57 3.89 13.67 -3.34
C VAL A 57 3.51 15.13 -3.13
N ARG A 58 4.29 15.84 -2.36
CA ARG A 58 4.17 17.31 -2.28
C ARG A 58 5.27 17.96 -3.11
N ILE A 59 4.91 19.05 -3.78
CA ILE A 59 5.84 19.87 -4.55
C ILE A 59 5.65 21.36 -4.23
N LYS A 60 6.71 22.10 -4.41
CA LYS A 60 6.73 23.57 -4.29
C LYS A 60 7.85 24.14 -5.14
N PRO A 61 7.72 25.36 -5.72
CA PRO A 61 8.84 26.04 -6.36
C PRO A 61 10.01 26.20 -5.39
N SER A 62 11.22 25.86 -5.83
CA SER A 62 12.42 25.93 -5.02
C SER A 62 12.72 27.39 -4.63
N CYS A 63 13.19 27.60 -3.40
CA CYS A 63 13.58 28.90 -2.86
C CYS A 63 15.10 29.03 -2.65
N GLY A 64 15.90 28.15 -3.26
CA GLY A 64 17.36 28.16 -3.12
C GLY A 64 18.03 29.26 -3.95
N SER A 65 19.10 29.85 -3.44
CA SER A 65 19.79 31.03 -3.99
C SER A 65 20.30 30.89 -5.43
N ASP A 66 20.60 29.67 -5.87
CA ASP A 66 21.21 29.44 -7.20
C ASP A 66 20.20 29.05 -8.29
N SER A 67 18.96 28.79 -7.93
CA SER A 67 17.92 28.27 -8.86
C SER A 67 16.85 29.31 -9.23
N ILE A 68 16.82 30.48 -8.58
CA ILE A 68 15.80 31.47 -8.78
C ILE A 68 16.44 32.69 -9.46
N PRO A 69 15.93 33.10 -10.63
CA PRO A 69 16.30 34.39 -11.19
C PRO A 69 16.02 35.52 -10.18
N GLU A 70 16.87 36.56 -10.11
CA GLU A 70 16.64 37.73 -9.25
C GLU A 70 15.24 38.33 -9.42
N ALA A 71 14.67 38.25 -10.65
CA ALA A 71 13.33 38.70 -10.99
C ALA A 71 12.20 37.70 -10.57
N GLY A 72 12.54 36.54 -10.01
CA GLY A 72 11.55 35.49 -9.74
C GLY A 72 11.12 34.72 -11.00
N TYR A 73 10.15 33.81 -10.88
CA TYR A 73 9.55 33.09 -12.01
C TYR A 73 8.45 33.95 -12.64
N ARG A 74 8.30 33.84 -13.97
CA ARG A 74 7.22 34.48 -14.71
C ARG A 74 5.95 33.70 -14.62
N ASP A 75 4.82 34.37 -14.73
CA ASP A 75 3.52 33.66 -14.83
C ASP A 75 3.48 32.77 -16.07
N ASN A 76 2.98 31.56 -15.92
CA ASN A 76 2.99 30.46 -16.92
C ASN A 76 4.40 29.97 -17.35
N GLU A 77 5.44 30.26 -16.57
CA GLU A 77 6.77 29.72 -16.85
C GLU A 77 6.78 28.20 -16.58
N LEU A 78 7.24 27.44 -17.56
CA LEU A 78 7.48 26.00 -17.37
C LEU A 78 8.71 25.82 -16.46
N LEU A 79 8.50 25.28 -15.28
CA LEU A 79 9.57 25.00 -14.33
C LEU A 79 10.26 23.67 -14.62
N GLY A 80 9.52 22.69 -15.10
CA GLY A 80 10.00 21.36 -15.43
C GLY A 80 8.87 20.35 -15.50
N THR A 81 9.23 19.08 -15.55
CA THR A 81 8.31 17.95 -15.65
C THR A 81 8.38 17.11 -14.38
N LEU A 82 7.23 16.67 -13.90
CA LEU A 82 7.09 15.69 -12.83
C LEU A 82 6.60 14.39 -13.42
N THR A 83 7.32 13.29 -13.15
CA THR A 83 6.92 11.94 -13.50
C THR A 83 6.66 11.13 -12.23
N LEU A 84 5.49 10.52 -12.13
CA LEU A 84 5.07 9.64 -11.04
C LEU A 84 4.93 8.23 -11.59
N ILE A 85 5.72 7.29 -11.08
CA ILE A 85 5.64 5.88 -11.43
C ILE A 85 5.01 5.15 -10.26
N GLY A 86 3.83 4.59 -10.52
CA GLY A 86 3.08 3.80 -9.56
C GLY A 86 3.33 2.30 -9.67
N GLU A 87 2.40 1.52 -9.18
CA GLU A 87 2.45 0.04 -9.22
C GLU A 87 2.08 -0.48 -10.62
N ARG A 88 1.11 0.14 -11.27
CA ARG A 88 0.55 -0.26 -12.59
C ARG A 88 0.43 0.88 -13.58
N HIS A 89 0.68 2.11 -13.16
CA HIS A 89 0.47 3.29 -13.99
C HIS A 89 1.62 4.27 -13.85
N ILE A 90 1.82 5.03 -14.91
CA ILE A 90 2.73 6.18 -14.94
C ILE A 90 1.92 7.43 -15.29
N ALA A 91 2.18 8.53 -14.59
CA ALA A 91 1.61 9.84 -14.88
C ALA A 91 2.72 10.87 -15.05
N GLN A 92 2.56 11.78 -16.00
CA GLN A 92 3.53 12.83 -16.28
C GLN A 92 2.82 14.18 -16.42
N TYR A 93 3.39 15.21 -15.77
CA TYR A 93 2.84 16.56 -15.73
C TYR A 93 3.90 17.60 -16.01
N ASP A 94 3.52 18.61 -16.78
CA ASP A 94 4.29 19.85 -16.90
C ASP A 94 3.94 20.75 -15.71
N ILE A 95 4.96 21.18 -14.97
CA ILE A 95 4.80 22.03 -13.80
C ILE A 95 5.04 23.48 -14.22
N LEU A 96 3.99 24.29 -14.12
CA LEU A 96 4.02 25.70 -14.48
C LEU A 96 3.92 26.58 -13.23
N TYR A 97 4.66 27.68 -13.24
CA TYR A 97 4.55 28.66 -12.17
C TYR A 97 3.35 29.57 -12.40
N THR A 98 2.64 29.94 -11.35
CA THR A 98 1.64 30.98 -11.35
C THR A 98 1.91 32.00 -10.26
N GLN A 99 1.72 33.31 -10.59
CA GLN A 99 1.81 34.39 -9.60
C GLN A 99 0.57 34.45 -8.70
N SER A 100 -0.56 33.89 -9.15
CA SER A 100 -1.81 33.86 -8.37
C SER A 100 -1.88 32.60 -7.48
N PRO A 101 -1.83 32.72 -6.14
CA PRO A 101 -1.96 31.60 -5.25
C PRO A 101 -3.30 30.83 -5.43
N GLN A 102 -4.35 31.53 -5.90
CA GLN A 102 -5.67 30.94 -6.14
C GLN A 102 -5.69 29.99 -7.35
N MET A 103 -4.75 30.15 -8.29
CA MET A 103 -4.59 29.28 -9.45
C MET A 103 -3.76 28.02 -9.14
N ALA A 104 -3.00 28.03 -8.04
CA ALA A 104 -2.23 26.88 -7.62
C ALA A 104 -3.12 25.90 -6.85
N ALA A 105 -3.14 24.66 -7.29
CA ALA A 105 -3.88 23.61 -6.59
C ALA A 105 -3.16 23.24 -5.28
N SER A 106 -3.85 23.29 -4.14
CA SER A 106 -3.32 22.78 -2.88
C SER A 106 -3.36 21.24 -2.82
N ILE A 107 -4.38 20.64 -3.45
CA ILE A 107 -4.52 19.19 -3.65
C ILE A 107 -4.85 18.97 -5.13
N PHE A 108 -4.12 18.06 -5.75
CA PHE A 108 -4.33 17.62 -7.12
C PHE A 108 -4.47 16.10 -7.14
N GLU A 109 -5.67 15.61 -7.40
CA GLU A 109 -5.93 14.18 -7.55
C GLU A 109 -5.64 13.77 -9.00
N VAL A 110 -4.76 12.79 -9.18
CA VAL A 110 -4.42 12.23 -10.51
C VAL A 110 -5.57 11.36 -10.98
N PRO A 111 -6.32 11.75 -12.03
CA PRO A 111 -7.36 10.89 -12.57
C PRO A 111 -6.73 9.75 -13.39
N TYR A 112 -7.37 8.59 -13.39
CA TYR A 112 -6.90 7.46 -14.21
C TYR A 112 -6.78 7.79 -15.71
N SER A 113 -7.59 8.71 -16.21
CA SER A 113 -7.51 9.19 -17.60
C SER A 113 -6.20 9.89 -17.94
N HIS A 114 -5.48 10.41 -16.95
CA HIS A 114 -4.17 11.04 -17.11
C HIS A 114 -3.02 10.07 -16.92
N THR A 115 -3.30 8.81 -16.69
CA THR A 115 -2.27 7.79 -16.50
C THR A 115 -2.13 6.89 -17.72
N GLN A 116 -0.95 6.37 -17.92
CA GLN A 116 -0.64 5.32 -18.90
C GLN A 116 -0.35 4.02 -18.17
N SER A 117 -0.83 2.90 -18.69
CA SER A 117 -0.52 1.58 -18.13
C SER A 117 0.97 1.30 -18.19
N TYR A 118 1.53 0.89 -17.09
CA TYR A 118 2.93 0.54 -16.94
C TYR A 118 3.06 -0.74 -16.10
N ILE A 119 3.79 -1.74 -16.61
CA ILE A 119 4.08 -2.96 -15.85
C ILE A 119 5.39 -2.74 -15.11
N ASN A 120 5.28 -2.46 -13.81
CA ASN A 120 6.45 -2.32 -12.96
C ASN A 120 7.02 -3.72 -12.62
N PRO A 121 8.24 -4.07 -13.07
CA PRO A 121 8.80 -5.40 -12.83
C PRO A 121 9.13 -5.67 -11.36
N GLU A 122 9.22 -4.64 -10.52
CA GLU A 122 9.48 -4.77 -9.08
C GLU A 122 8.20 -5.05 -8.27
N VAL A 123 7.03 -4.94 -8.91
CA VAL A 123 5.73 -5.14 -8.25
C VAL A 123 5.10 -6.44 -8.72
N THR A 124 5.25 -7.49 -7.93
CA THR A 124 4.65 -8.81 -8.22
C THR A 124 3.13 -8.82 -8.03
N MET A 125 2.61 -8.09 -7.02
CA MET A 125 1.18 -7.92 -6.78
C MET A 125 0.91 -6.50 -6.30
N PRO A 126 0.08 -5.70 -7.01
CA PRO A 126 -0.31 -4.36 -6.59
C PRO A 126 -1.14 -4.38 -5.30
N MET A 127 -1.11 -3.29 -4.54
CA MET A 127 -1.86 -3.14 -3.30
C MET A 127 -3.37 -3.33 -3.48
N SER A 128 -3.93 -2.83 -4.59
CA SER A 128 -5.35 -3.00 -4.95
C SER A 128 -5.72 -4.47 -5.14
N GLU A 129 -4.83 -5.26 -5.71
CA GLU A 129 -5.02 -6.69 -5.90
C GLU A 129 -4.87 -7.46 -4.58
N MET A 130 -3.89 -7.10 -3.73
CA MET A 130 -3.76 -7.64 -2.37
C MET A 130 -5.03 -7.39 -1.56
N ALA A 131 -5.58 -6.18 -1.61
CA ALA A 131 -6.83 -5.84 -0.94
C ALA A 131 -7.99 -6.71 -1.43
N ARG A 132 -8.12 -6.91 -2.75
CA ARG A 132 -9.17 -7.76 -3.33
C ARG A 132 -9.07 -9.21 -2.84
N TYR A 133 -7.86 -9.78 -2.84
CA TYR A 133 -7.65 -11.13 -2.31
C TYR A 133 -7.91 -11.20 -0.80
N ALA A 134 -7.46 -10.21 -0.03
CA ALA A 134 -7.69 -10.17 1.41
C ALA A 134 -9.19 -10.11 1.76
N TRP A 135 -9.99 -9.34 1.01
CA TRP A 135 -11.45 -9.32 1.15
C TRP A 135 -12.08 -10.67 0.79
N ALA A 136 -11.60 -11.33 -0.27
CA ALA A 136 -12.08 -12.65 -0.64
C ALA A 136 -11.80 -13.68 0.46
N VAL A 137 -10.61 -13.67 1.03
CA VAL A 137 -10.23 -14.52 2.18
C VAL A 137 -11.08 -14.18 3.40
N TYR A 138 -11.29 -12.90 3.71
CA TYR A 138 -12.15 -12.47 4.81
C TYR A 138 -13.60 -12.94 4.64
N GLY A 139 -14.13 -12.95 3.41
CA GLY A 139 -15.46 -13.46 3.07
C GLY A 139 -15.58 -14.98 3.08
N SER A 140 -14.45 -15.70 3.02
CA SER A 140 -14.45 -17.16 3.00
C SER A 140 -14.80 -17.76 4.36
N GLY A 141 -15.31 -18.99 4.35
CA GLY A 141 -15.55 -19.78 5.57
C GLY A 141 -14.25 -20.15 6.27
N ARG A 142 -14.31 -20.30 7.58
CA ARG A 142 -13.17 -20.76 8.37
C ARG A 142 -12.87 -22.24 8.08
N LYS A 143 -11.61 -22.54 7.76
CA LYS A 143 -11.13 -23.90 7.50
C LYS A 143 -10.21 -24.45 8.61
N TYR A 144 -9.39 -23.57 9.23
CA TYR A 144 -8.45 -23.93 10.27
C TYR A 144 -9.10 -23.88 11.65
N ASN A 145 -8.89 -24.93 12.47
CA ASN A 145 -9.40 -25.03 13.84
C ASN A 145 -8.32 -25.27 14.87
N GLN A 146 -7.08 -25.53 14.46
CA GLN A 146 -6.01 -26.04 15.30
C GLN A 146 -5.17 -24.93 15.91
N ILE A 147 -4.94 -23.84 15.15
CA ILE A 147 -4.09 -22.73 15.59
C ILE A 147 -4.91 -21.80 16.47
N VAL A 148 -4.87 -22.05 17.77
CA VAL A 148 -5.64 -21.31 18.78
C VAL A 148 -4.76 -20.96 19.97
N SER A 149 -4.81 -19.71 20.40
CA SER A 149 -4.20 -19.23 21.63
C SER A 149 -5.24 -18.66 22.60
N ARG A 150 -4.99 -18.80 23.89
CA ARG A 150 -5.83 -18.22 24.95
C ARG A 150 -4.94 -17.64 26.03
N ALA A 151 -5.07 -16.34 26.26
CA ALA A 151 -4.34 -15.61 27.30
C ALA A 151 -5.18 -14.42 27.78
N HIS A 152 -5.10 -14.08 29.05
CA HIS A 152 -5.67 -12.87 29.64
C HIS A 152 -7.16 -12.62 29.33
N GLY A 153 -7.97 -13.69 29.25
CA GLY A 153 -9.37 -13.57 28.86
C GLY A 153 -9.60 -13.33 27.37
N MET A 154 -8.55 -13.38 26.57
CA MET A 154 -8.58 -13.32 25.12
C MET A 154 -8.49 -14.71 24.50
N LYS A 155 -9.09 -14.86 23.32
CA LYS A 155 -8.90 -16.03 22.45
C LYS A 155 -8.48 -15.51 21.06
N ALA A 156 -7.35 -15.96 20.57
CA ALA A 156 -6.90 -15.73 19.19
C ALA A 156 -6.99 -17.03 18.39
N VAL A 157 -7.30 -16.92 17.12
CA VAL A 157 -7.49 -18.06 16.22
C VAL A 157 -7.01 -17.69 14.84
N VAL A 158 -6.27 -18.56 14.17
CA VAL A 158 -6.08 -18.52 12.72
C VAL A 158 -7.29 -19.17 12.05
N ASN A 159 -7.96 -18.45 11.18
CA ASN A 159 -9.14 -18.95 10.46
C ASN A 159 -8.75 -19.64 9.16
N ASN A 160 -7.84 -19.02 8.40
CA ASN A 160 -7.39 -19.50 7.09
C ASN A 160 -5.96 -19.05 6.81
N ILE A 161 -5.23 -19.83 6.01
CA ILE A 161 -3.95 -19.46 5.42
C ILE A 161 -4.05 -19.78 3.92
N TYR A 162 -3.86 -18.78 3.07
CA TYR A 162 -3.87 -18.95 1.62
C TYR A 162 -2.54 -18.51 1.02
N ALA A 163 -2.05 -19.28 0.04
CA ALA A 163 -0.91 -18.93 -0.78
C ALA A 163 -1.39 -18.38 -2.13
N VAL A 164 -1.00 -17.15 -2.46
CA VAL A 164 -1.35 -16.49 -3.72
C VAL A 164 -0.09 -15.84 -4.30
N GLY A 165 0.40 -16.36 -5.41
CA GLY A 165 1.67 -15.91 -6.00
C GLY A 165 2.80 -15.98 -4.97
N ASP A 166 3.46 -14.86 -4.74
CA ASP A 166 4.57 -14.73 -3.80
C ASP A 166 4.16 -14.26 -2.40
N TYR A 167 2.89 -14.47 -2.01
CA TYR A 167 2.36 -13.97 -0.75
C TYR A 167 1.53 -15.02 -0.01
N PHE A 168 1.57 -14.93 1.34
CA PHE A 168 0.65 -15.62 2.23
C PHE A 168 -0.39 -14.64 2.77
N PHE A 169 -1.66 -15.04 2.71
CA PHE A 169 -2.79 -14.33 3.29
C PHE A 169 -3.23 -15.07 4.55
N ILE A 170 -2.97 -14.49 5.70
CA ILE A 170 -3.26 -15.08 7.02
C ILE A 170 -4.48 -14.40 7.62
N ASP A 171 -5.59 -15.10 7.66
CA ASP A 171 -6.83 -14.66 8.27
C ASP A 171 -6.88 -15.10 9.74
N TYR A 172 -7.00 -14.14 10.64
CA TYR A 172 -7.06 -14.41 12.07
C TYR A 172 -8.17 -13.62 12.77
N SER A 173 -8.64 -14.13 13.89
CA SER A 173 -9.67 -13.53 14.72
C SER A 173 -9.23 -13.45 16.17
N LEU A 174 -9.61 -12.35 16.83
CA LEU A 174 -9.50 -12.15 18.26
C LEU A 174 -10.90 -12.09 18.88
N GLN A 175 -11.09 -12.76 20.01
CA GLN A 175 -12.29 -12.69 20.83
C GLN A 175 -11.91 -12.22 22.22
N ASN A 176 -12.49 -11.11 22.64
CA ASN A 176 -12.33 -10.56 24.00
C ASN A 176 -13.50 -11.04 24.87
N ARG A 177 -13.21 -11.87 25.87
CA ARG A 177 -14.18 -12.40 26.82
C ARG A 177 -14.26 -11.56 28.09
N THR A 178 -13.49 -10.47 28.17
CA THR A 178 -13.48 -9.55 29.29
C THR A 178 -14.47 -8.40 29.09
N LYS A 179 -14.74 -7.64 30.12
CA LYS A 179 -15.57 -6.41 30.05
C LYS A 179 -14.78 -5.19 29.58
N ILE A 180 -13.43 -5.28 29.59
CA ILE A 180 -12.52 -4.20 29.24
C ILE A 180 -12.24 -4.30 27.75
N ALA A 181 -12.44 -3.21 26.99
CA ALA A 181 -12.06 -3.17 25.57
C ALA A 181 -10.56 -3.43 25.40
N TYR A 182 -10.18 -3.99 24.26
CA TYR A 182 -8.80 -4.23 23.90
C TYR A 182 -8.36 -3.15 22.91
N ASP A 183 -7.35 -2.37 23.30
CA ASP A 183 -6.74 -1.33 22.46
C ASP A 183 -5.46 -1.92 21.85
N ILE A 184 -5.46 -2.21 20.56
CA ILE A 184 -4.28 -2.79 19.87
C ILE A 184 -3.21 -1.70 19.75
N GLU A 185 -2.07 -1.90 20.41
CA GLU A 185 -0.89 -1.07 20.25
C GLU A 185 -0.17 -1.44 18.96
N GLU A 186 0.17 -2.73 18.85
CA GLU A 186 1.00 -3.22 17.78
C GLU A 186 0.69 -4.68 17.47
N LEU A 187 0.87 -5.05 16.22
CA LEU A 187 0.95 -6.42 15.77
C LEU A 187 2.34 -6.65 15.21
N ARG A 188 3.10 -7.54 15.85
CA ARG A 188 4.43 -7.96 15.40
C ARG A 188 4.35 -9.36 14.83
N VAL A 189 4.98 -9.55 13.68
CA VAL A 189 5.18 -10.86 13.07
C VAL A 189 6.63 -11.23 13.22
N LYS A 190 6.90 -12.37 13.86
CA LYS A 190 8.26 -12.81 14.18
C LYS A 190 8.50 -14.23 13.73
N LEU A 191 9.61 -14.45 13.08
CA LEU A 191 10.16 -15.79 12.89
C LEU A 191 11.11 -16.09 14.05
N ALA A 192 10.75 -17.03 14.91
CA ALA A 192 11.46 -17.36 16.15
C ALA A 192 11.74 -18.86 16.24
N ASP A 193 12.68 -19.24 17.10
CA ASP A 193 12.94 -20.64 17.38
C ASP A 193 11.75 -21.30 18.11
N LYS A 194 11.41 -22.53 17.71
CA LYS A 194 10.32 -23.32 18.30
C LYS A 194 10.59 -23.64 19.78
N LYS A 195 11.86 -23.90 20.11
CA LYS A 195 12.32 -24.18 21.48
C LYS A 195 13.32 -23.12 21.92
N GLU A 196 12.96 -22.34 22.89
CA GLU A 196 13.86 -21.43 23.59
C GLU A 196 14.52 -22.19 24.76
N THR A 197 15.80 -22.51 24.64
CA THR A 197 16.58 -23.05 25.75
C THR A 197 17.39 -21.92 26.40
N LYS A 198 17.47 -21.91 27.72
CA LYS A 198 18.20 -20.85 28.50
C LYS A 198 19.66 -20.64 28.12
N ALA A 199 20.24 -21.53 27.31
CA ALA A 199 21.66 -21.52 26.91
C ALA A 199 21.90 -21.15 25.44
N THR A 200 20.87 -20.88 24.64
CA THR A 200 21.00 -20.61 23.22
C THR A 200 20.62 -19.17 22.93
N ASN A 201 21.46 -18.46 22.17
CA ASN A 201 21.08 -17.17 21.57
C ASN A 201 19.92 -17.44 20.58
N SER A 202 18.68 -17.18 21.00
CA SER A 202 17.53 -17.29 20.11
C SER A 202 17.57 -16.13 19.12
N GLN A 203 17.67 -16.46 17.82
CA GLN A 203 17.54 -15.46 16.76
C GLN A 203 16.07 -15.28 16.42
N THR A 204 15.56 -14.11 16.70
CA THR A 204 14.22 -13.67 16.27
C THR A 204 14.38 -12.70 15.11
N ILE A 205 13.70 -13.00 13.99
CA ILE A 205 13.65 -12.12 12.81
C ILE A 205 12.26 -11.51 12.79
N GLU A 206 12.18 -10.19 12.82
CA GLU A 206 10.91 -9.48 12.67
C GLU A 206 10.57 -9.34 11.19
N LEU A 207 9.32 -9.65 10.84
CA LEU A 207 8.79 -9.59 9.48
C LEU A 207 7.74 -8.50 9.42
N SER A 208 7.83 -7.63 8.41
CA SER A 208 6.84 -6.58 8.18
C SER A 208 5.75 -7.10 7.22
N PRO A 209 4.48 -7.10 7.63
CA PRO A 209 3.38 -7.34 6.71
C PRO A 209 3.38 -6.28 5.60
N VAL A 210 3.18 -6.72 4.35
CA VAL A 210 3.07 -5.81 3.20
C VAL A 210 1.68 -5.22 3.08
N PHE A 211 0.67 -5.88 3.66
CA PHE A 211 -0.71 -5.41 3.69
C PHE A 211 -1.45 -5.92 4.93
N SER A 212 -2.38 -5.12 5.43
CA SER A 212 -3.32 -5.45 6.51
C SER A 212 -4.70 -4.93 6.14
N LEU A 213 -5.71 -5.79 6.17
CA LEU A 213 -7.06 -5.43 5.71
C LEU A 213 -7.80 -4.51 6.68
N ASN A 214 -7.68 -4.78 7.99
CA ASN A 214 -8.45 -4.08 9.03
C ASN A 214 -7.50 -3.31 9.97
N HIS A 215 -7.61 -1.99 9.94
CA HIS A 215 -6.78 -1.07 10.73
C HIS A 215 -7.45 -0.60 12.04
N VAL A 216 -8.59 -1.19 12.42
CA VAL A 216 -9.26 -0.85 13.68
C VAL A 216 -8.33 -1.18 14.85
N ARG A 217 -8.07 -0.17 15.69
CA ARG A 217 -7.16 -0.32 16.83
C ARG A 217 -7.86 -0.67 18.14
N LYS A 218 -9.18 -0.55 18.24
CA LYS A 218 -9.92 -0.80 19.46
C LYS A 218 -11.15 -1.66 19.22
N PHE A 219 -11.33 -2.72 20.02
CA PHE A 219 -12.52 -3.55 19.95
C PHE A 219 -12.98 -4.05 21.31
N LYS A 220 -14.28 -4.26 21.48
CA LYS A 220 -14.89 -4.70 22.74
C LYS A 220 -15.13 -6.20 22.79
N LYS A 221 -15.60 -6.81 21.70
CA LYS A 221 -16.00 -8.23 21.66
C LYS A 221 -15.15 -9.08 20.73
N SER A 222 -15.02 -8.65 19.50
CA SER A 222 -14.32 -9.42 18.46
C SER A 222 -13.64 -8.50 17.45
N TYR A 223 -12.56 -9.00 16.88
CA TYR A 223 -11.80 -8.39 15.81
C TYR A 223 -11.37 -9.48 14.85
N ARG A 224 -11.38 -9.21 13.56
CA ARG A 224 -10.87 -10.12 12.53
C ARG A 224 -10.09 -9.31 11.51
N ASN A 225 -8.98 -9.89 11.03
CA ASN A 225 -8.10 -9.24 10.07
C ASN A 225 -7.49 -10.28 9.14
N VAL A 226 -7.04 -9.80 7.98
CA VAL A 226 -6.22 -10.56 7.04
C VAL A 226 -4.90 -9.82 6.87
N LEU A 227 -3.79 -10.50 7.20
CA LEU A 227 -2.44 -10.02 6.98
C LEU A 227 -1.88 -10.63 5.72
N VAL A 228 -1.12 -9.85 4.96
CA VAL A 228 -0.36 -10.34 3.80
C VAL A 228 1.12 -10.26 4.11
N LEU A 229 1.79 -11.40 4.02
CA LEU A 229 3.23 -11.53 4.20
C LEU A 229 3.86 -12.00 2.89
N PRO A 230 5.09 -11.59 2.58
CA PRO A 230 5.86 -12.22 1.53
C PRO A 230 5.99 -13.71 1.80
N LYS A 231 5.94 -14.53 0.76
CA LYS A 231 6.14 -15.96 0.83
C LYS A 231 7.52 -16.26 1.44
N LEU A 232 7.53 -17.05 2.49
CA LEU A 232 8.73 -17.45 3.18
C LEU A 232 8.71 -18.95 3.44
N THR A 233 9.88 -19.56 3.40
CA THR A 233 10.12 -20.91 3.85
C THR A 233 11.09 -20.85 5.02
N PHE A 234 10.88 -21.66 6.01
CA PHE A 234 11.73 -21.74 7.20
C PHE A 234 11.83 -23.19 7.69
N PRO A 235 12.91 -23.56 8.39
CA PRO A 235 13.08 -24.92 8.88
C PRO A 235 12.09 -25.25 10.03
N ASP A 236 11.83 -26.52 10.27
CA ASP A 236 10.88 -27.00 11.28
C ASP A 236 11.20 -26.60 12.73
N GLU A 237 12.45 -26.21 12.99
CA GLU A 237 12.88 -25.69 14.28
C GLU A 237 12.41 -24.26 14.54
N LYS A 238 11.87 -23.58 13.53
CA LYS A 238 11.32 -22.23 13.64
C LYS A 238 9.81 -22.22 13.55
N VAL A 239 9.23 -21.16 14.08
CA VAL A 239 7.79 -20.89 14.04
C VAL A 239 7.54 -19.43 13.70
N LEU A 240 6.42 -19.19 13.03
CA LEU A 240 5.91 -17.84 12.78
C LEU A 240 5.00 -17.45 13.96
N ARG A 241 5.37 -16.39 14.68
CA ARG A 241 4.60 -15.85 15.80
C ARG A 241 3.92 -14.54 15.40
N LEU A 242 2.62 -14.47 15.56
CA LEU A 242 1.85 -13.22 15.48
C LEU A 242 1.59 -12.76 16.92
N GLU A 243 2.28 -11.74 17.36
CA GLU A 243 2.15 -11.14 18.70
C GLU A 243 1.30 -9.89 18.61
N ILE A 244 0.20 -9.85 19.34
CA ILE A 244 -0.70 -8.71 19.41
C ILE A 244 -0.63 -8.14 20.83
N SER A 245 -0.11 -6.92 20.97
CA SER A 245 0.03 -6.21 22.24
C SER A 245 -1.07 -5.18 22.44
N GLU A 246 -1.41 -4.94 23.70
CA GLU A 246 -2.37 -3.93 24.12
C GLU A 246 -1.65 -2.65 24.55
N ASN A 247 -2.16 -1.49 24.15
CA ASN A 247 -1.65 -0.18 24.52
C ASN A 247 -1.96 0.14 25.99
N GLN A 248 -1.21 -0.46 26.90
CA GLN A 248 -1.31 -0.26 28.36
C GLN A 248 0.07 -0.48 29.01
N ILE A 249 0.31 0.14 30.15
CA ILE A 249 1.46 -0.20 30.99
C ILE A 249 1.27 -1.66 31.45
N SER A 250 2.14 -2.56 31.05
CA SER A 250 2.00 -4.01 31.24
C SER A 250 0.76 -4.59 30.56
N GLY A 251 0.50 -4.15 29.33
CA GLY A 251 -0.65 -4.57 28.52
C GLY A 251 -0.69 -6.08 28.26
N ARG A 252 -1.90 -6.55 27.99
CA ARG A 252 -2.11 -7.96 27.63
C ARG A 252 -1.47 -8.27 26.28
N VAL A 253 -0.74 -9.35 26.20
CA VAL A 253 -0.17 -9.84 24.92
C VAL A 253 -0.81 -11.18 24.61
N ILE A 254 -1.24 -11.38 23.37
CA ILE A 254 -1.70 -12.66 22.89
C ILE A 254 -0.90 -13.05 21.64
N THR A 255 -0.40 -14.29 21.62
CA THR A 255 0.47 -14.79 20.56
C THR A 255 -0.19 -15.96 19.86
N LEU A 256 -0.29 -15.90 18.54
CA LEU A 256 -0.58 -17.05 17.68
C LEU A 256 0.74 -17.62 17.18
N THR A 257 0.88 -18.94 17.25
CA THR A 257 2.04 -19.67 16.73
C THR A 257 1.60 -20.51 15.55
N ILE A 258 2.22 -20.27 14.40
CA ILE A 258 2.00 -20.99 13.14
C ILE A 258 3.25 -21.79 12.88
N GLU A 259 3.12 -23.11 12.76
CA GLU A 259 4.22 -24.02 12.47
C GLU A 259 4.50 -24.08 10.96
N TYR A 260 5.66 -24.59 10.59
CA TYR A 260 6.02 -24.72 9.18
C TYR A 260 5.04 -25.65 8.42
N GLU A 261 4.59 -26.70 9.05
CA GLU A 261 3.59 -27.61 8.52
C GLU A 261 2.26 -26.90 8.18
N ASP A 262 1.83 -25.97 9.01
CA ASP A 262 0.63 -25.15 8.74
C ASP A 262 0.78 -24.32 7.47
N ILE A 263 1.99 -23.78 7.21
CA ILE A 263 2.31 -23.01 6.01
C ILE A 263 2.38 -23.91 4.77
N LEU A 264 2.92 -25.12 4.90
CA LEU A 264 2.98 -26.10 3.80
C LEU A 264 1.58 -26.59 3.38
N HIS A 265 0.64 -26.60 4.31
CA HIS A 265 -0.76 -26.96 4.07
C HIS A 265 -1.65 -25.73 3.78
N ALA A 266 -1.04 -24.57 3.51
CA ALA A 266 -1.80 -23.40 3.09
C ALA A 266 -2.64 -23.72 1.85
N ASP A 267 -3.90 -23.29 1.88
CA ASP A 267 -4.81 -23.50 0.74
C ASP A 267 -4.31 -22.72 -0.49
N GLY A 268 -4.41 -23.36 -1.65
CA GLY A 268 -4.34 -22.66 -2.92
C GLY A 268 -5.56 -21.75 -3.09
N PHE A 269 -5.38 -20.61 -3.76
CA PHE A 269 -6.48 -19.69 -4.01
C PHE A 269 -7.35 -20.23 -5.16
N ASP A 270 -8.58 -20.59 -4.85
CA ASP A 270 -9.55 -21.04 -5.84
C ASP A 270 -10.27 -19.83 -6.48
N SER A 271 -10.54 -19.92 -7.79
CA SER A 271 -11.32 -18.92 -8.53
C SER A 271 -12.70 -18.64 -7.93
N ASP A 272 -13.30 -19.62 -7.23
CA ASP A 272 -14.60 -19.47 -6.57
C ASP A 272 -14.54 -18.51 -5.37
N ILE A 273 -13.41 -18.40 -4.70
CA ILE A 273 -13.21 -17.42 -3.63
C ILE A 273 -13.21 -15.99 -4.20
N LEU A 274 -12.64 -15.80 -5.40
CA LEU A 274 -12.65 -14.50 -6.09
C LEU A 274 -14.04 -14.06 -6.56
N LYS A 275 -14.94 -14.97 -6.87
CA LYS A 275 -16.33 -14.62 -7.24
C LYS A 275 -17.04 -13.88 -6.12
N ASN A 276 -16.74 -14.24 -4.86
CA ASN A 276 -17.27 -13.55 -3.69
C ASN A 276 -16.66 -12.16 -3.49
N ALA A 277 -15.44 -11.92 -3.97
CA ALA A 277 -14.76 -10.62 -3.88
C ALA A 277 -15.29 -9.59 -4.88
N ALA A 278 -15.89 -10.02 -5.99
CA ALA A 278 -16.49 -9.12 -6.98
C ALA A 278 -17.64 -8.26 -6.43
N TYR A 279 -18.16 -8.61 -5.24
CA TYR A 279 -19.23 -7.87 -4.55
C TYR A 279 -18.74 -6.69 -3.71
N TYR A 280 -17.41 -6.53 -3.50
CA TYR A 280 -16.89 -5.41 -2.73
C TYR A 280 -16.52 -4.27 -3.69
N PRO A 281 -17.23 -3.13 -3.66
CA PRO A 281 -16.96 -2.02 -4.56
C PRO A 281 -15.55 -1.46 -4.28
N TYR A 282 -14.88 -1.07 -5.35
CA TYR A 282 -13.54 -0.47 -5.39
C TYR A 282 -13.32 0.64 -4.35
N TYR A 283 -14.40 1.28 -3.91
CA TYR A 283 -14.42 2.37 -2.93
C TYR A 283 -13.95 1.95 -1.51
N TYR A 284 -14.15 0.68 -1.12
CA TYR A 284 -13.70 0.17 0.18
C TYR A 284 -12.23 -0.27 0.18
N ILE A 285 -11.62 -0.37 -1.00
CA ILE A 285 -10.23 -0.81 -1.17
C ILE A 285 -9.26 0.36 -0.96
N THR A 286 -9.68 1.58 -1.29
CA THR A 286 -8.84 2.77 -1.27
C THR A 286 -8.94 3.59 0.02
N TYR A 287 -10.05 3.48 0.75
CA TYR A 287 -10.22 4.19 2.02
C TYR A 287 -11.00 3.32 3.01
N PRO A 288 -10.34 2.70 4.02
CA PRO A 288 -11.08 2.18 5.15
C PRO A 288 -11.81 3.36 5.78
N SER A 289 -13.15 3.32 5.76
CA SER A 289 -13.99 4.29 6.42
C SER A 289 -13.49 4.46 7.86
N GLN A 290 -12.96 5.63 8.18
CA GLN A 290 -12.74 6.04 9.55
C GLN A 290 -14.10 6.03 10.26
N PRO A 291 -14.19 5.49 11.50
CA PRO A 291 -15.42 5.53 12.28
C PRO A 291 -15.79 6.95 12.67
#